data_43cafff11836e93e5d22bed1408b9fdc
#
_entry.id   43cafff11836e93e5d22bed1408b9fdc
#
_cell.length_a   1.000
_cell.length_b   1.000
_cell.length_c   1.000
_cell.angle_alpha   90.00
_cell.angle_beta   90.00
_cell.angle_gamma   90.00
#
_symmetry.space_group_name_H-M   'P 1'
#
loop_
_entity.id
_entity.type
_entity.pdbx_description
1 polymer ?
#
loop_
_entity_poly.entity_id
_entity_poly.type
_entity_poly.pdbx_seq_one_letter_code
_entity_poly.pdbx_strand_id
1 'polypeptide(L)'
;EAGDTLEEQEIDPYLHFADKFSQAEKFDSAKYMISTAREIFGNDSRLNFFHKTVVMAQLKFIPPSNLMLNYIQEALQYNPDDDDLLHKENSLYIYLIKNKVKLGDTAEIDTLLNTFVREKVAKSSLKEVRKIAQVDVFVEKKPENVLWKLAEYFQTYTHLESAKYVLDKYIAKTAKSNSPSDIADRWNVITQYAFDTKGFPYASFVLQQAILKYPSNTELSAKRSQVIAEKEVIRTTVAEQASLYSLMKDEYKADDKAENLERIIAINEKYIGLLIAANRFSTANDIMAEKMVLAPNVDHSEQLMLLAKEDFYQNYFNTRTQGKDINGEEITPYTWDGKSGGCDPGTVDFDIQTKVADRINYFRRNAGVPEVLFDEATNEYCQKAALMMTANNKLEHDPPRTWRCWSNEGAYAAKHSLLIKDANTSLAVTYIMDDKSPTAGNRRWLLYPNGKVYGHGSTNDYAVIWALDDSGSADTAEYMDVPVAWPPVGHVPQLMLLTNWTFSIYRDLTDAKVEVKQDGKPLEVNVEKFVRGYGAPTLVFQPKYDKTVLPDKSNFDITVTLSSGRKYNYTVRTFFYDPAKR
;
A
#
# COMPACT_ATOMS: atom_id res chain seq x y z
N GLU A 1 -1.98 -45.21 -0.37
CA GLU A 1 -1.62 -45.14 -1.82
C GLU A 1 -2.44 -46.11 -2.70
N ALA A 2 -3.16 -47.12 -2.14
CA ALA A 2 -3.99 -48.03 -2.93
C ALA A 2 -5.47 -47.66 -2.97
N GLY A 3 -5.91 -46.63 -2.25
CA GLY A 3 -7.30 -46.14 -2.20
C GLY A 3 -7.66 -45.21 -3.36
N ASP A 4 -6.73 -44.33 -3.74
CA ASP A 4 -6.99 -43.26 -4.73
C ASP A 4 -7.08 -43.79 -6.18
N THR A 5 -6.50 -44.96 -6.47
CA THR A 5 -6.48 -45.53 -7.81
C THR A 5 -7.76 -46.29 -8.19
N LEU A 6 -8.58 -46.69 -7.25
CA LEU A 6 -9.85 -47.40 -7.49
C LEU A 6 -11.00 -46.43 -7.83
N GLU A 7 -11.11 -45.32 -7.11
CA GLU A 7 -12.11 -44.27 -7.37
C GLU A 7 -11.88 -43.57 -8.74
N GLU A 8 -10.62 -43.36 -9.14
CA GLU A 8 -10.28 -42.79 -10.47
C GLU A 8 -10.73 -43.67 -11.63
N GLN A 9 -10.66 -44.99 -11.49
CA GLN A 9 -11.05 -45.94 -12.54
C GLN A 9 -12.57 -46.05 -12.70
N GLU A 10 -13.36 -45.78 -11.69
CA GLU A 10 -14.83 -45.92 -11.74
C GLU A 10 -15.55 -44.71 -12.35
N ILE A 11 -14.96 -43.53 -12.37
CA ILE A 11 -15.53 -42.34 -13.04
C ILE A 11 -15.30 -42.37 -14.56
N ASP A 12 -14.18 -42.90 -15.02
CA ASP A 12 -13.78 -42.90 -16.44
C ASP A 12 -14.82 -43.44 -17.43
N PRO A 13 -15.58 -44.52 -17.16
CA PRO A 13 -16.64 -44.97 -18.05
C PRO A 13 -17.73 -43.91 -18.26
N TYR A 14 -18.13 -43.20 -17.23
CA TYR A 14 -19.14 -42.14 -17.34
C TYR A 14 -18.65 -40.97 -18.16
N LEU A 15 -17.42 -40.53 -17.94
CA LEU A 15 -16.78 -39.48 -18.74
C LEU A 15 -16.62 -39.88 -20.21
N HIS A 16 -16.26 -41.13 -20.47
CA HIS A 16 -16.14 -41.65 -21.83
C HIS A 16 -17.49 -41.64 -22.55
N PHE A 17 -18.57 -42.07 -21.91
CA PHE A 17 -19.91 -42.03 -22.52
C PHE A 17 -20.40 -40.59 -22.66
N ALA A 18 -20.14 -39.70 -21.69
CA ALA A 18 -20.48 -38.28 -21.80
C ALA A 18 -19.78 -37.64 -22.99
N ASP A 19 -18.50 -37.94 -23.23
CA ASP A 19 -17.75 -37.45 -24.37
C ASP A 19 -18.33 -37.96 -25.72
N LYS A 20 -18.61 -39.25 -25.80
CA LYS A 20 -19.27 -39.82 -26.99
C LYS A 20 -20.62 -39.19 -27.28
N PHE A 21 -21.46 -38.98 -26.28
CA PHE A 21 -22.73 -38.30 -26.46
C PHE A 21 -22.55 -36.84 -26.87
N SER A 22 -21.59 -36.14 -26.30
CA SER A 22 -21.26 -34.77 -26.68
C SER A 22 -20.79 -34.68 -28.15
N GLN A 23 -19.92 -35.59 -28.58
CA GLN A 23 -19.46 -35.67 -29.97
C GLN A 23 -20.60 -36.00 -30.97
N ALA A 24 -21.60 -36.75 -30.52
CA ALA A 24 -22.82 -37.04 -31.27
C ALA A 24 -23.90 -35.95 -31.14
N GLU A 25 -23.58 -34.79 -30.59
CA GLU A 25 -24.49 -33.66 -30.35
C GLU A 25 -25.70 -33.97 -29.44
N LYS A 26 -25.61 -35.05 -28.67
CA LYS A 26 -26.63 -35.48 -27.71
C LYS A 26 -26.33 -34.90 -26.32
N PHE A 27 -26.36 -33.57 -26.20
CA PHE A 27 -25.88 -32.84 -25.02
C PHE A 27 -26.64 -33.20 -23.75
N ASP A 28 -27.96 -33.39 -23.81
CA ASP A 28 -28.74 -33.78 -22.63
C ASP A 28 -28.36 -35.17 -22.13
N SER A 29 -28.07 -36.11 -23.02
CA SER A 29 -27.58 -37.43 -22.64
C SER A 29 -26.17 -37.37 -22.06
N ALA A 30 -25.31 -36.50 -22.58
CA ALA A 30 -23.97 -36.24 -22.02
C ALA A 30 -24.05 -35.68 -20.62
N LYS A 31 -24.89 -34.65 -20.39
CA LYS A 31 -25.12 -34.05 -19.06
C LYS A 31 -25.74 -35.04 -18.08
N TYR A 32 -26.66 -35.90 -18.56
CA TYR A 32 -27.24 -36.95 -17.73
C TYR A 32 -26.19 -37.93 -17.21
N MET A 33 -25.26 -38.37 -18.07
CA MET A 33 -24.14 -39.24 -17.64
C MET A 33 -23.27 -38.58 -16.57
N ILE A 34 -22.97 -37.29 -16.71
CA ILE A 34 -22.20 -36.53 -15.74
C ILE A 34 -22.96 -36.36 -14.43
N SER A 35 -24.26 -36.08 -14.50
CA SER A 35 -25.14 -35.97 -13.31
C SER A 35 -25.20 -37.30 -12.55
N THR A 36 -25.38 -38.42 -13.25
CA THR A 36 -25.39 -39.76 -12.65
C THR A 36 -24.04 -40.09 -11.99
N ALA A 37 -22.93 -39.76 -12.62
CA ALA A 37 -21.61 -39.93 -12.02
C ALA A 37 -21.45 -39.06 -10.76
N ARG A 38 -21.98 -37.84 -10.78
CA ARG A 38 -21.91 -36.93 -9.62
C ARG A 38 -22.75 -37.40 -8.44
N GLU A 39 -23.90 -38.04 -8.68
CA GLU A 39 -24.71 -38.66 -7.62
C GLU A 39 -23.97 -39.82 -6.93
N ILE A 40 -23.12 -40.55 -7.68
CA ILE A 40 -22.38 -41.70 -7.16
C ILE A 40 -21.06 -41.28 -6.49
N PHE A 41 -20.28 -40.40 -7.14
CA PHE A 41 -18.90 -40.08 -6.77
C PHE A 41 -18.76 -38.68 -6.11
N GLY A 42 -19.85 -37.93 -5.98
CA GLY A 42 -19.83 -36.59 -5.40
C GLY A 42 -19.31 -35.52 -6.38
N ASN A 43 -18.78 -34.42 -5.82
CA ASN A 43 -18.30 -33.28 -6.60
C ASN A 43 -16.82 -33.43 -6.98
N ASP A 44 -16.53 -34.16 -8.05
CA ASP A 44 -15.19 -34.35 -8.59
C ASP A 44 -14.86 -33.27 -9.64
N SER A 45 -13.63 -32.78 -9.62
CA SER A 45 -13.16 -31.71 -10.53
C SER A 45 -13.20 -32.11 -12.00
N ARG A 46 -13.02 -33.40 -12.33
CA ARG A 46 -13.11 -33.92 -13.70
C ARG A 46 -14.55 -33.85 -14.20
N LEU A 47 -15.55 -34.17 -13.33
CA LEU A 47 -16.97 -34.04 -13.68
C LEU A 47 -17.34 -32.57 -13.95
N ASN A 48 -16.79 -31.66 -13.17
CA ASN A 48 -17.00 -30.23 -13.37
C ASN A 48 -16.39 -29.74 -14.69
N PHE A 49 -15.17 -30.15 -14.99
CA PHE A 49 -14.50 -29.84 -16.26
C PHE A 49 -15.26 -30.41 -17.48
N PHE A 50 -15.70 -31.68 -17.42
CA PHE A 50 -16.48 -32.27 -18.49
C PHE A 50 -17.85 -31.63 -18.66
N HIS A 51 -18.53 -31.30 -17.58
CA HIS A 51 -19.79 -30.55 -17.62
C HIS A 51 -19.64 -29.22 -18.36
N LYS A 52 -18.62 -28.41 -17.98
CA LYS A 52 -18.26 -27.19 -18.71
C LYS A 52 -18.03 -27.48 -20.21
N THR A 53 -17.26 -28.50 -20.53
CA THR A 53 -16.91 -28.85 -21.92
C THR A 53 -18.16 -29.17 -22.74
N VAL A 54 -19.09 -29.98 -22.20
CA VAL A 54 -20.36 -30.32 -22.82
C VAL A 54 -21.23 -29.09 -23.06
N VAL A 55 -21.37 -28.25 -22.02
CA VAL A 55 -22.15 -26.99 -22.12
C VAL A 55 -21.52 -26.06 -23.18
N MET A 56 -20.20 -25.88 -23.18
CA MET A 56 -19.52 -25.04 -24.16
C MET A 56 -19.67 -25.56 -25.61
N ALA A 57 -19.73 -26.86 -25.79
CA ALA A 57 -20.05 -27.46 -27.10
C ALA A 57 -21.51 -27.21 -27.51
N GLN A 58 -22.47 -27.38 -26.60
CA GLN A 58 -23.89 -27.13 -26.81
C GLN A 58 -24.18 -25.67 -27.17
N LEU A 59 -23.49 -24.70 -26.54
CA LEU A 59 -23.68 -23.27 -26.81
C LEU A 59 -23.39 -22.86 -28.27
N LYS A 60 -22.64 -23.67 -29.03
CA LYS A 60 -22.39 -23.42 -30.47
C LYS A 60 -23.65 -23.54 -31.33
N PHE A 61 -24.64 -24.28 -30.85
CA PHE A 61 -25.88 -24.58 -31.56
C PHE A 61 -27.07 -23.75 -31.09
N ILE A 62 -26.88 -22.92 -30.06
CA ILE A 62 -27.95 -22.14 -29.47
C ILE A 62 -27.74 -20.66 -29.81
N PRO A 63 -28.71 -19.96 -30.40
CA PRO A 63 -28.60 -18.53 -30.63
C PRO A 63 -28.55 -17.76 -29.29
N PRO A 64 -27.91 -16.58 -29.28
CA PRO A 64 -27.89 -15.74 -28.09
C PRO A 64 -29.30 -15.46 -27.57
N SER A 65 -29.65 -16.00 -26.40
CA SER A 65 -30.99 -15.98 -25.81
C SER A 65 -30.93 -16.23 -24.30
N ASN A 66 -32.05 -16.07 -23.62
CA ASN A 66 -32.20 -16.45 -22.21
C ASN A 66 -31.92 -17.95 -21.99
N LEU A 67 -32.24 -18.80 -22.97
CA LEU A 67 -31.93 -20.23 -22.90
C LEU A 67 -30.40 -20.46 -22.85
N MET A 68 -29.64 -19.75 -23.70
CA MET A 68 -28.17 -19.79 -23.65
C MET A 68 -27.63 -19.34 -22.28
N LEU A 69 -28.25 -18.29 -21.71
CA LEU A 69 -27.87 -17.78 -20.39
C LEU A 69 -28.08 -18.85 -19.30
N ASN A 70 -29.21 -19.56 -19.32
CA ASN A 70 -29.51 -20.62 -18.35
C ASN A 70 -28.47 -21.76 -18.40
N TYR A 71 -28.02 -22.18 -19.57
CA TYR A 71 -26.99 -23.20 -19.69
C TYR A 71 -25.61 -22.73 -19.18
N ILE A 72 -25.26 -21.47 -19.41
CA ILE A 72 -24.02 -20.92 -18.87
C ILE A 72 -24.11 -20.87 -17.33
N GLN A 73 -25.25 -20.46 -16.77
CA GLN A 73 -25.46 -20.41 -15.33
C GLN A 73 -25.48 -21.81 -14.70
N GLU A 74 -26.04 -22.81 -15.38
CA GLU A 74 -25.93 -24.21 -14.97
C GLU A 74 -24.46 -24.66 -14.84
N ALA A 75 -23.63 -24.33 -15.81
CA ALA A 75 -22.20 -24.68 -15.77
C ALA A 75 -21.44 -23.91 -14.67
N LEU A 76 -21.80 -22.66 -14.40
CA LEU A 76 -21.22 -21.83 -13.36
C LEU A 76 -21.57 -22.31 -11.93
N GLN A 77 -22.65 -23.05 -11.72
CA GLN A 77 -22.95 -23.67 -10.43
C GLN A 77 -21.84 -24.63 -9.97
N TYR A 78 -21.18 -25.30 -10.92
CA TYR A 78 -20.11 -26.26 -10.66
C TYR A 78 -18.69 -25.70 -10.91
N ASN A 79 -18.60 -24.57 -11.59
CA ASN A 79 -17.34 -23.88 -11.92
C ASN A 79 -17.50 -22.37 -11.68
N PRO A 80 -17.71 -21.92 -10.42
CA PRO A 80 -18.11 -20.53 -10.14
C PRO A 80 -17.06 -19.48 -10.53
N ASP A 81 -15.78 -19.86 -10.54
CA ASP A 81 -14.66 -18.95 -10.81
C ASP A 81 -14.06 -19.16 -12.21
N ASP A 82 -14.79 -19.85 -13.12
CA ASP A 82 -14.29 -20.11 -14.47
C ASP A 82 -14.39 -18.87 -15.36
N ASP A 83 -13.24 -18.33 -15.73
CA ASP A 83 -13.11 -17.08 -16.49
C ASP A 83 -13.81 -17.13 -17.87
N ASP A 84 -13.78 -18.27 -18.57
CA ASP A 84 -14.39 -18.41 -19.89
C ASP A 84 -15.92 -18.35 -19.81
N LEU A 85 -16.49 -19.04 -18.81
CA LEU A 85 -17.94 -19.04 -18.56
C LEU A 85 -18.42 -17.67 -18.11
N LEU A 86 -17.70 -17.04 -17.16
CA LEU A 86 -18.00 -15.69 -16.66
C LEU A 86 -17.92 -14.65 -17.79
N HIS A 87 -16.91 -14.76 -18.64
CA HIS A 87 -16.78 -13.87 -19.79
C HIS A 87 -17.91 -14.05 -20.82
N LYS A 88 -18.31 -15.31 -21.08
CA LYS A 88 -19.44 -15.61 -21.98
C LYS A 88 -20.76 -15.09 -21.42
N GLU A 89 -21.01 -15.30 -20.14
CA GLU A 89 -22.22 -14.82 -19.46
C GLU A 89 -22.33 -13.30 -19.56
N ASN A 90 -21.27 -12.57 -19.19
CA ASN A 90 -21.21 -11.12 -19.28
C ASN A 90 -21.44 -10.61 -20.72
N SER A 91 -20.82 -11.26 -21.69
CA SER A 91 -20.98 -10.90 -23.11
C SER A 91 -22.40 -11.14 -23.60
N LEU A 92 -23.05 -12.20 -23.11
CA LEU A 92 -24.43 -12.52 -23.46
C LEU A 92 -25.42 -11.54 -22.83
N TYR A 93 -25.25 -11.15 -21.56
CA TYR A 93 -26.07 -10.09 -20.97
C TYR A 93 -26.00 -8.79 -21.77
N ILE A 94 -24.79 -8.36 -22.15
CA ILE A 94 -24.59 -7.16 -22.97
C ILE A 94 -25.31 -7.30 -24.30
N TYR A 95 -25.25 -8.47 -24.94
CA TYR A 95 -25.92 -8.72 -26.21
C TYR A 95 -27.45 -8.66 -26.07
N LEU A 96 -28.01 -9.32 -25.04
CA LEU A 96 -29.44 -9.34 -24.79
C LEU A 96 -30.00 -7.95 -24.48
N ILE A 97 -29.31 -7.18 -23.63
CA ILE A 97 -29.66 -5.80 -23.33
C ILE A 97 -29.67 -4.95 -24.60
N LYS A 98 -28.61 -5.04 -25.45
CA LYS A 98 -28.56 -4.35 -26.75
C LYS A 98 -29.75 -4.67 -27.64
N ASN A 99 -30.13 -5.93 -27.74
CA ASN A 99 -31.24 -6.36 -28.57
C ASN A 99 -32.57 -5.83 -28.07
N LYS A 100 -32.82 -5.88 -26.75
CA LYS A 100 -34.04 -5.36 -26.15
C LYS A 100 -34.17 -3.85 -26.27
N VAL A 101 -33.04 -3.13 -26.12
CA VAL A 101 -33.00 -1.68 -26.36
C VAL A 101 -33.38 -1.35 -27.82
N LYS A 102 -32.87 -2.12 -28.80
CA LYS A 102 -33.26 -1.94 -30.21
C LYS A 102 -34.75 -2.18 -30.47
N LEU A 103 -35.34 -3.13 -29.75
CA LEU A 103 -36.76 -3.47 -29.85
C LEU A 103 -37.69 -2.54 -29.09
N GLY A 104 -37.13 -1.67 -28.20
CA GLY A 104 -37.90 -0.75 -27.37
C GLY A 104 -38.66 -1.42 -26.21
N ASP A 105 -38.26 -2.64 -25.83
CA ASP A 105 -38.87 -3.40 -24.74
C ASP A 105 -38.28 -2.95 -23.38
N THR A 106 -38.89 -1.91 -22.81
CA THR A 106 -38.41 -1.27 -21.58
C THR A 106 -38.54 -2.14 -20.33
N ALA A 107 -39.56 -3.00 -20.24
CA ALA A 107 -39.81 -3.83 -19.06
C ALA A 107 -38.74 -4.95 -18.93
N GLU A 108 -38.42 -5.59 -20.06
CA GLU A 108 -37.42 -6.65 -20.09
C GLU A 108 -36.00 -6.09 -19.96
N ILE A 109 -35.74 -4.87 -20.46
CA ILE A 109 -34.46 -4.15 -20.22
C ILE A 109 -34.25 -3.93 -18.73
N ASP A 110 -35.26 -3.48 -18.00
CA ASP A 110 -35.16 -3.21 -16.56
C ASP A 110 -34.84 -4.49 -15.79
N THR A 111 -35.48 -5.61 -16.13
CA THR A 111 -35.22 -6.93 -15.53
C THR A 111 -33.80 -7.39 -15.81
N LEU A 112 -33.34 -7.33 -17.06
CA LEU A 112 -32.00 -7.75 -17.46
C LEU A 112 -30.90 -6.86 -16.83
N LEU A 113 -31.09 -5.55 -16.82
CA LEU A 113 -30.16 -4.61 -16.19
C LEU A 113 -30.07 -4.83 -14.69
N ASN A 114 -31.21 -4.97 -14.01
CA ASN A 114 -31.25 -5.18 -12.58
C ASN A 114 -30.54 -6.49 -12.20
N THR A 115 -30.86 -7.60 -12.87
CA THR A 115 -30.22 -8.89 -12.63
C THR A 115 -28.72 -8.85 -12.92
N PHE A 116 -28.34 -8.25 -14.04
CA PHE A 116 -26.93 -8.14 -14.43
C PHE A 116 -26.12 -7.30 -13.44
N VAL A 117 -26.62 -6.12 -13.03
CA VAL A 117 -25.94 -5.27 -12.05
C VAL A 117 -25.86 -5.94 -10.69
N ARG A 118 -26.97 -6.50 -10.19
CA ARG A 118 -27.03 -7.16 -8.89
C ARG A 118 -26.09 -8.36 -8.78
N GLU A 119 -26.06 -9.21 -9.78
CA GLU A 119 -25.41 -10.51 -9.69
C GLU A 119 -23.97 -10.49 -10.19
N LYS A 120 -23.67 -9.63 -11.15
CA LYS A 120 -22.41 -9.65 -11.87
C LYS A 120 -21.60 -8.38 -11.74
N VAL A 121 -22.19 -7.22 -11.98
CA VAL A 121 -21.43 -5.98 -12.08
C VAL A 121 -21.04 -5.42 -10.73
N ALA A 122 -21.80 -5.69 -9.68
CA ALA A 122 -21.41 -5.36 -8.31
C ALA A 122 -20.09 -6.07 -7.87
N LYS A 123 -19.72 -7.15 -8.56
CA LYS A 123 -18.48 -7.92 -8.38
C LYS A 123 -17.47 -7.70 -9.50
N SER A 124 -17.82 -6.95 -10.55
CA SER A 124 -17.02 -6.82 -11.76
C SER A 124 -16.02 -5.67 -11.71
N SER A 125 -14.94 -5.80 -12.48
CA SER A 125 -13.96 -4.74 -12.65
C SER A 125 -14.54 -3.53 -13.40
N LEU A 126 -13.96 -2.34 -13.20
CA LEU A 126 -14.30 -1.13 -13.94
C LEU A 126 -14.18 -1.30 -15.48
N LYS A 127 -13.32 -2.22 -15.95
CA LYS A 127 -13.17 -2.56 -17.37
C LYS A 127 -14.44 -3.18 -17.97
N GLU A 128 -15.11 -4.04 -17.22
CA GLU A 128 -16.38 -4.67 -17.65
C GLU A 128 -17.53 -3.67 -17.64
N VAL A 129 -17.58 -2.81 -16.63
CA VAL A 129 -18.54 -1.68 -16.57
C VAL A 129 -18.38 -0.76 -17.77
N ARG A 130 -17.14 -0.48 -18.21
CA ARG A 130 -16.90 0.30 -19.44
C ARG A 130 -17.47 -0.36 -20.69
N LYS A 131 -17.40 -1.71 -20.79
CA LYS A 131 -18.02 -2.43 -21.89
C LYS A 131 -19.54 -2.32 -21.87
N ILE A 132 -20.16 -2.37 -20.69
CA ILE A 132 -21.60 -2.20 -20.52
C ILE A 132 -22.04 -0.77 -20.90
N ALA A 133 -21.32 0.22 -20.42
CA ALA A 133 -21.60 1.63 -20.74
C ALA A 133 -21.46 1.95 -22.24
N GLN A 134 -20.73 1.15 -23.01
CA GLN A 134 -20.65 1.27 -24.48
C GLN A 134 -21.90 0.75 -25.19
N VAL A 135 -22.82 0.07 -24.50
CA VAL A 135 -24.10 -0.38 -25.09
C VAL A 135 -24.88 0.80 -25.65
N ASP A 136 -24.74 1.97 -25.05
CA ASP A 136 -25.42 3.18 -25.47
C ASP A 136 -24.98 3.75 -26.82
N VAL A 137 -23.74 3.46 -27.26
CA VAL A 137 -23.21 3.94 -28.55
C VAL A 137 -24.04 3.43 -29.75
N PHE A 138 -24.79 2.36 -29.55
CA PHE A 138 -25.58 1.70 -30.62
C PHE A 138 -27.07 2.02 -30.56
N VAL A 139 -27.52 2.88 -29.64
CA VAL A 139 -28.93 3.21 -29.44
C VAL A 139 -29.22 4.65 -29.77
N GLU A 140 -29.65 4.92 -31.01
CA GLU A 140 -29.92 6.26 -31.49
C GLU A 140 -31.16 6.92 -30.86
N LYS A 141 -32.10 6.18 -30.25
CA LYS A 141 -33.39 6.73 -29.85
C LYS A 141 -33.63 7.07 -28.38
N LYS A 142 -32.95 6.44 -27.41
CA LYS A 142 -33.03 6.79 -25.98
C LYS A 142 -31.83 6.30 -25.15
N PRO A 143 -30.58 6.66 -25.45
CA PRO A 143 -29.41 6.21 -24.71
C PRO A 143 -29.37 6.75 -23.27
N GLU A 144 -29.96 7.92 -23.05
CA GLU A 144 -29.97 8.63 -21.78
C GLU A 144 -30.66 7.82 -20.67
N ASN A 145 -31.81 7.22 -20.98
CA ASN A 145 -32.59 6.48 -19.99
C ASN A 145 -31.87 5.21 -19.52
N VAL A 146 -31.13 4.53 -20.42
CA VAL A 146 -30.36 3.33 -20.09
C VAL A 146 -29.20 3.67 -19.16
N LEU A 147 -28.47 4.73 -19.46
CA LEU A 147 -27.32 5.17 -18.64
C LEU A 147 -27.78 5.62 -17.26
N TRP A 148 -28.89 6.36 -17.18
CA TRP A 148 -29.43 6.82 -15.90
C TRP A 148 -29.83 5.63 -15.02
N LYS A 149 -30.63 4.69 -15.55
CA LYS A 149 -31.02 3.49 -14.83
C LYS A 149 -29.83 2.62 -14.41
N LEU A 150 -28.83 2.53 -15.28
CA LEU A 150 -27.62 1.79 -14.94
C LEU A 150 -26.87 2.44 -13.78
N ALA A 151 -26.80 3.78 -13.74
CA ALA A 151 -26.21 4.52 -12.61
C ALA A 151 -27.02 4.30 -11.32
N GLU A 152 -28.35 4.30 -11.38
CA GLU A 152 -29.24 3.98 -10.24
C GLU A 152 -29.03 2.57 -9.73
N TYR A 153 -28.90 1.57 -10.60
CA TYR A 153 -28.65 0.18 -10.18
C TYR A 153 -27.29 0.01 -9.54
N PHE A 154 -26.24 0.62 -10.10
CA PHE A 154 -24.93 0.60 -9.46
C PHE A 154 -24.93 1.25 -8.09
N GLN A 155 -25.65 2.33 -7.95
CA GLN A 155 -25.85 3.03 -6.69
C GLN A 155 -26.59 2.12 -5.68
N THR A 156 -27.71 1.51 -6.09
CA THR A 156 -28.52 0.61 -5.24
C THR A 156 -27.69 -0.57 -4.71
N TYR A 157 -26.77 -1.09 -5.52
CA TYR A 157 -25.90 -2.22 -5.13
C TYR A 157 -24.52 -1.78 -4.61
N THR A 158 -24.39 -0.54 -4.19
CA THR A 158 -23.17 0.02 -3.55
C THR A 158 -21.90 0.03 -4.42
N HIS A 159 -22.04 -0.09 -5.74
CA HIS A 159 -20.90 -0.03 -6.68
C HIS A 159 -20.66 1.40 -7.18
N LEU A 160 -20.29 2.29 -6.27
CA LEU A 160 -20.30 3.75 -6.48
C LEU A 160 -19.31 4.21 -7.55
N GLU A 161 -18.17 3.56 -7.75
CA GLU A 161 -17.21 3.89 -8.82
C GLU A 161 -17.84 3.67 -10.22
N SER A 162 -18.60 2.60 -10.36
CA SER A 162 -19.32 2.33 -11.60
C SER A 162 -20.48 3.27 -11.80
N ALA A 163 -21.21 3.62 -10.74
CA ALA A 163 -22.26 4.64 -10.80
C ALA A 163 -21.71 5.99 -11.25
N LYS A 164 -20.59 6.45 -10.70
CA LYS A 164 -19.89 7.66 -11.13
C LYS A 164 -19.49 7.61 -12.60
N TYR A 165 -18.87 6.50 -13.03
CA TYR A 165 -18.44 6.36 -14.43
C TYR A 165 -19.63 6.46 -15.41
N VAL A 166 -20.73 5.78 -15.11
CA VAL A 166 -21.93 5.80 -15.98
C VAL A 166 -22.62 7.16 -15.93
N LEU A 167 -22.68 7.80 -14.77
CA LEU A 167 -23.22 9.14 -14.62
C LEU A 167 -22.44 10.17 -15.44
N ASP A 168 -21.12 10.08 -15.45
CA ASP A 168 -20.26 10.90 -16.29
C ASP A 168 -20.58 10.76 -17.78
N LYS A 169 -20.81 9.52 -18.23
CA LYS A 169 -21.21 9.26 -19.62
C LYS A 169 -22.59 9.82 -19.93
N TYR A 170 -23.53 9.69 -18.99
CA TYR A 170 -24.86 10.30 -19.11
C TYR A 170 -24.78 11.82 -19.26
N ILE A 171 -24.06 12.48 -18.36
CA ILE A 171 -23.90 13.94 -18.34
C ILE A 171 -23.20 14.41 -19.63
N ALA A 172 -22.16 13.72 -20.09
CA ALA A 172 -21.47 14.08 -21.33
C ALA A 172 -22.38 14.03 -22.57
N LYS A 173 -23.33 13.07 -22.62
CA LYS A 173 -24.30 12.96 -23.70
C LYS A 173 -25.41 14.03 -23.66
N THR A 174 -25.85 14.35 -22.45
CA THR A 174 -26.95 15.30 -22.22
C THR A 174 -26.44 16.72 -21.96
N ALA A 175 -25.14 16.99 -22.10
CA ALA A 175 -24.51 18.28 -21.79
C ALA A 175 -25.13 19.50 -22.52
N LYS A 176 -25.73 19.29 -23.68
CA LYS A 176 -26.43 20.37 -24.42
C LYS A 176 -27.82 20.70 -23.88
N SER A 177 -28.41 19.80 -23.10
CA SER A 177 -29.77 19.89 -22.57
C SER A 177 -29.83 20.03 -21.03
N ASN A 178 -28.73 19.78 -20.32
CA ASN A 178 -28.68 19.87 -18.87
C ASN A 178 -28.27 21.29 -18.43
N SER A 179 -29.02 21.83 -17.48
CA SER A 179 -28.60 23.02 -16.73
C SER A 179 -27.49 22.69 -15.73
N PRO A 180 -26.72 23.70 -15.24
CA PRO A 180 -25.79 23.49 -14.13
C PRO A 180 -26.44 22.85 -12.87
N SER A 181 -27.70 23.20 -12.59
CA SER A 181 -28.51 22.64 -11.50
C SER A 181 -28.77 21.15 -11.71
N ASP A 182 -29.19 20.74 -12.92
CA ASP A 182 -29.42 19.31 -13.23
C ASP A 182 -28.17 18.45 -13.01
N ILE A 183 -27.02 19.00 -13.35
CA ILE A 183 -25.72 18.33 -13.14
C ILE A 183 -25.42 18.19 -11.63
N ALA A 184 -25.58 19.28 -10.88
CA ALA A 184 -25.34 19.32 -9.45
C ALA A 184 -26.30 18.36 -8.71
N ASP A 185 -27.58 18.36 -9.04
CA ASP A 185 -28.57 17.48 -8.43
C ASP A 185 -28.20 16.00 -8.59
N ARG A 186 -27.76 15.60 -9.76
CA ARG A 186 -27.38 14.21 -10.03
C ARG A 186 -26.14 13.79 -9.24
N TRP A 187 -25.14 14.65 -9.17
CA TRP A 187 -23.97 14.41 -8.36
C TRP A 187 -24.28 14.44 -6.87
N ASN A 188 -25.20 15.31 -6.44
CA ASN A 188 -25.65 15.38 -5.05
C ASN A 188 -26.37 14.08 -4.62
N VAL A 189 -27.20 13.48 -5.48
CA VAL A 189 -27.84 12.18 -5.21
C VAL A 189 -26.79 11.11 -4.94
N ILE A 190 -25.77 10.99 -5.79
CA ILE A 190 -24.69 9.99 -5.58
C ILE A 190 -23.85 10.33 -4.35
N THR A 191 -23.57 11.62 -4.12
CA THR A 191 -22.83 12.04 -2.92
C THR A 191 -23.59 11.69 -1.64
N GLN A 192 -24.91 11.97 -1.60
CA GLN A 192 -25.74 11.62 -0.45
C GLN A 192 -25.77 10.10 -0.19
N TYR A 193 -25.97 9.33 -1.26
CA TYR A 193 -25.93 7.87 -1.14
C TYR A 193 -24.57 7.35 -0.68
N ALA A 194 -23.49 7.97 -1.13
CA ALA A 194 -22.14 7.66 -0.66
C ALA A 194 -21.98 7.93 0.85
N PHE A 195 -22.59 9.02 1.36
CA PHE A 195 -22.66 9.28 2.81
C PHE A 195 -23.36 8.17 3.56
N ASP A 196 -24.51 7.74 3.09
CA ASP A 196 -25.38 6.80 3.78
C ASP A 196 -24.77 5.38 3.81
N THR A 197 -24.02 5.01 2.79
CA THR A 197 -23.51 3.63 2.59
C THR A 197 -22.03 3.44 2.87
N LYS A 198 -21.19 4.42 2.59
CA LYS A 198 -19.72 4.36 2.69
C LYS A 198 -19.11 5.40 3.62
N GLY A 199 -19.93 6.29 4.14
CA GLY A 199 -19.52 7.35 5.04
C GLY A 199 -18.85 8.53 4.37
N PHE A 200 -18.46 9.49 5.19
CA PHE A 200 -17.91 10.77 4.78
C PHE A 200 -16.68 10.68 3.84
N PRO A 201 -15.68 9.82 4.08
CA PRO A 201 -14.50 9.77 3.24
C PRO A 201 -14.81 9.53 1.77
N TYR A 202 -15.69 8.58 1.50
CA TYR A 202 -16.06 8.24 0.14
C TYR A 202 -16.98 9.30 -0.50
N ALA A 203 -17.93 9.81 0.27
CA ALA A 203 -18.81 10.88 -0.19
C ALA A 203 -18.03 12.15 -0.55
N SER A 204 -17.06 12.52 0.28
CA SER A 204 -16.18 13.66 0.02
C SER A 204 -15.32 13.46 -1.24
N PHE A 205 -14.80 12.26 -1.45
CA PHE A 205 -14.10 11.91 -2.69
C PHE A 205 -15.00 12.02 -3.92
N VAL A 206 -16.24 11.54 -3.87
CA VAL A 206 -17.23 11.67 -4.95
C VAL A 206 -17.50 13.15 -5.26
N LEU A 207 -17.72 13.96 -4.23
CA LEU A 207 -17.97 15.40 -4.38
C LEU A 207 -16.78 16.14 -4.98
N GLN A 208 -15.55 15.83 -4.53
CA GLN A 208 -14.34 16.40 -5.12
C GLN A 208 -14.19 16.07 -6.61
N GLN A 209 -14.46 14.82 -7.00
CA GLN A 209 -14.43 14.41 -8.41
C GLN A 209 -15.45 15.20 -9.25
N ALA A 210 -16.64 15.46 -8.71
CA ALA A 210 -17.64 16.29 -9.36
C ALA A 210 -17.16 17.73 -9.54
N ILE A 211 -16.60 18.35 -8.52
CA ILE A 211 -16.09 19.73 -8.56
C ILE A 211 -14.91 19.86 -9.53
N LEU A 212 -13.96 18.93 -9.52
CA LEU A 212 -12.83 18.93 -10.46
C LEU A 212 -13.29 18.84 -11.92
N LYS A 213 -14.36 18.12 -12.17
CA LYS A 213 -14.92 17.96 -13.52
C LYS A 213 -15.78 19.15 -13.96
N TYR A 214 -16.46 19.78 -13.02
CA TYR A 214 -17.37 20.91 -13.24
C TYR A 214 -16.99 22.10 -12.35
N PRO A 215 -15.78 22.68 -12.53
CA PRO A 215 -15.24 23.69 -11.60
C PRO A 215 -16.05 25.00 -11.57
N SER A 216 -16.78 25.28 -12.62
CA SER A 216 -17.64 26.46 -12.71
C SER A 216 -19.05 26.25 -12.14
N ASN A 217 -19.38 25.07 -11.63
CA ASN A 217 -20.69 24.78 -11.07
C ASN A 217 -20.74 25.27 -9.61
N THR A 218 -21.44 26.39 -9.39
CA THR A 218 -21.54 27.06 -8.10
C THR A 218 -22.32 26.21 -7.07
N GLU A 219 -23.27 25.38 -7.49
CA GLU A 219 -24.07 24.54 -6.61
C GLU A 219 -23.26 23.40 -6.03
N LEU A 220 -22.37 22.76 -6.82
CA LEU A 220 -21.43 21.76 -6.31
C LEU A 220 -20.45 22.38 -5.32
N SER A 221 -19.96 23.61 -5.57
CA SER A 221 -19.08 24.32 -4.64
C SER A 221 -19.81 24.72 -3.35
N ALA A 222 -21.06 25.19 -3.44
CA ALA A 222 -21.89 25.46 -2.27
C ALA A 222 -22.16 24.18 -1.44
N LYS A 223 -22.40 23.05 -2.10
CA LYS A 223 -22.55 21.75 -1.43
C LYS A 223 -21.29 21.35 -0.65
N ARG A 224 -20.11 21.64 -1.20
CA ARG A 224 -18.82 21.42 -0.49
C ARG A 224 -18.77 22.19 0.83
N SER A 225 -19.05 23.50 0.78
CA SER A 225 -19.04 24.34 1.99
C SER A 225 -20.06 23.87 3.02
N GLN A 226 -21.27 23.48 2.58
CA GLN A 226 -22.29 22.91 3.45
C GLN A 226 -21.81 21.61 4.10
N VAL A 227 -21.24 20.68 3.32
CA VAL A 227 -20.72 19.40 3.84
C VAL A 227 -19.61 19.61 4.86
N ILE A 228 -18.71 20.58 4.63
CA ILE A 228 -17.67 20.95 5.60
C ILE A 228 -18.32 21.42 6.90
N ALA A 229 -19.23 22.39 6.85
CA ALA A 229 -19.88 22.98 8.02
C ALA A 229 -20.68 21.94 8.84
N GLU A 230 -21.44 21.07 8.19
CA GLU A 230 -22.26 20.05 8.87
C GLU A 230 -21.41 18.96 9.53
N LYS A 231 -20.23 18.66 8.99
CA LYS A 231 -19.45 17.49 9.36
C LYS A 231 -18.16 17.79 10.13
N GLU A 232 -17.77 19.06 10.23
CA GLU A 232 -16.54 19.51 10.91
C GLU A 232 -16.48 19.07 12.38
N VAL A 233 -17.62 19.02 13.06
CA VAL A 233 -17.72 18.74 14.51
C VAL A 233 -17.57 17.24 14.85
N ILE A 234 -17.82 16.32 13.92
CA ILE A 234 -18.03 14.88 14.21
C ILE A 234 -16.91 13.98 13.65
N ARG A 235 -15.77 14.52 13.23
CA ARG A 235 -14.71 13.71 12.61
C ARG A 235 -13.82 13.06 13.67
N THR A 236 -13.89 11.74 13.79
CA THR A 236 -13.16 10.94 14.78
C THR A 236 -12.17 9.97 14.18
N THR A 237 -12.26 9.66 12.89
CA THR A 237 -11.37 8.72 12.20
C THR A 237 -10.35 9.44 11.31
N VAL A 238 -9.21 8.79 11.07
CA VAL A 238 -8.17 9.28 10.16
C VAL A 238 -8.74 9.56 8.76
N ALA A 239 -9.54 8.64 8.21
CA ALA A 239 -10.11 8.78 6.87
C ALA A 239 -11.12 9.93 6.77
N GLU A 240 -11.95 10.12 7.78
CA GLU A 240 -12.89 11.24 7.86
C GLU A 240 -12.16 12.57 7.95
N GLN A 241 -11.13 12.66 8.80
CA GLN A 241 -10.35 13.88 8.95
C GLN A 241 -9.54 14.22 7.69
N ALA A 242 -8.96 13.20 7.01
CA ALA A 242 -8.28 13.38 5.73
C ALA A 242 -9.22 13.96 4.67
N SER A 243 -10.44 13.45 4.60
CA SER A 243 -11.45 13.92 3.65
C SER A 243 -11.90 15.35 3.95
N LEU A 244 -12.08 15.68 5.22
CA LEU A 244 -12.42 17.05 5.65
C LEU A 244 -11.26 18.02 5.33
N TYR A 245 -10.02 17.63 5.63
CA TYR A 245 -8.84 18.44 5.33
C TYR A 245 -8.70 18.71 3.82
N SER A 246 -8.90 17.69 2.99
CA SER A 246 -8.85 17.86 1.54
C SER A 246 -9.91 18.83 1.02
N LEU A 247 -11.15 18.73 1.50
CA LEU A 247 -12.22 19.68 1.15
C LEU A 247 -11.90 21.10 1.60
N MET A 248 -11.35 21.26 2.82
CA MET A 248 -10.99 22.57 3.34
C MET A 248 -9.81 23.20 2.60
N LYS A 249 -8.84 22.40 2.13
CA LYS A 249 -7.77 22.90 1.24
C LYS A 249 -8.31 23.48 -0.05
N ASP A 250 -9.31 22.85 -0.64
CA ASP A 250 -9.94 23.36 -1.87
C ASP A 250 -10.76 24.62 -1.61
N GLU A 251 -11.43 24.70 -0.45
CA GLU A 251 -12.14 25.91 0.00
C GLU A 251 -11.18 27.09 0.18
N TYR A 252 -10.06 26.85 0.88
CA TYR A 252 -9.05 27.88 1.12
C TYR A 252 -8.35 28.36 -0.15
N LYS A 253 -8.09 27.45 -1.12
CA LYS A 253 -7.57 27.86 -2.43
C LYS A 253 -8.54 28.73 -3.24
N ALA A 254 -9.84 28.51 -3.04
CA ALA A 254 -10.88 29.30 -3.71
C ALA A 254 -11.12 30.66 -3.02
N ASP A 255 -10.92 30.72 -1.70
CA ASP A 255 -11.13 31.90 -0.87
C ASP A 255 -10.13 31.89 0.31
N ASP A 256 -9.06 32.69 0.20
CA ASP A 256 -7.92 32.77 1.14
C ASP A 256 -8.18 33.64 2.38
N LYS A 257 -9.43 33.81 2.79
CA LYS A 257 -9.79 34.56 3.99
C LYS A 257 -9.13 34.02 5.25
N ALA A 258 -8.82 34.90 6.18
CA ALA A 258 -8.22 34.56 7.48
C ALA A 258 -9.03 33.52 8.26
N GLU A 259 -10.36 33.57 8.21
CA GLU A 259 -11.25 32.58 8.84
C GLU A 259 -11.04 31.18 8.29
N ASN A 260 -10.92 31.04 6.97
CA ASN A 260 -10.65 29.75 6.32
C ASN A 260 -9.24 29.23 6.68
N LEU A 261 -8.27 30.12 6.86
CA LEU A 261 -6.92 29.77 7.31
C LEU A 261 -6.94 29.20 8.74
N GLU A 262 -7.63 29.85 9.67
CA GLU A 262 -7.77 29.36 11.05
C GLU A 262 -8.45 27.98 11.08
N ARG A 263 -9.50 27.78 10.31
CA ARG A 263 -10.23 26.53 10.23
C ARG A 263 -9.35 25.39 9.68
N ILE A 264 -8.60 25.62 8.60
CA ILE A 264 -7.72 24.59 8.02
C ILE A 264 -6.58 24.24 8.99
N ILE A 265 -6.04 25.19 9.75
CA ILE A 265 -5.02 24.92 10.77
C ILE A 265 -5.59 24.05 11.89
N ALA A 266 -6.79 24.34 12.40
CA ALA A 266 -7.43 23.53 13.44
C ALA A 266 -7.75 22.10 12.95
N ILE A 267 -8.19 21.95 11.71
CA ILE A 267 -8.42 20.65 11.07
C ILE A 267 -7.11 19.88 10.93
N ASN A 268 -6.02 20.56 10.54
CA ASN A 268 -4.68 19.97 10.46
C ASN A 268 -4.18 19.44 11.81
N GLU A 269 -4.35 20.18 12.88
CA GLU A 269 -3.94 19.77 14.22
C GLU A 269 -4.66 18.49 14.66
N LYS A 270 -5.97 18.44 14.47
CA LYS A 270 -6.77 17.25 14.78
C LYS A 270 -6.37 16.06 13.90
N TYR A 271 -6.11 16.30 12.61
CA TYR A 271 -5.69 15.26 11.67
C TYR A 271 -4.33 14.67 12.03
N ILE A 272 -3.34 15.51 12.37
CA ILE A 272 -2.02 15.07 12.86
C ILE A 272 -2.18 14.20 14.11
N GLY A 273 -3.00 14.61 15.08
CA GLY A 273 -3.26 13.81 16.29
C GLY A 273 -3.85 12.43 15.99
N LEU A 274 -4.79 12.33 15.06
CA LEU A 274 -5.36 11.05 14.63
C LEU A 274 -4.36 10.18 13.86
N LEU A 275 -3.50 10.78 13.04
CA LEU A 275 -2.44 10.08 12.31
C LEU A 275 -1.39 9.49 13.27
N ILE A 276 -0.99 10.24 14.29
CA ILE A 276 -0.10 9.76 15.36
C ILE A 276 -0.74 8.55 16.07
N ALA A 277 -2.00 8.67 16.48
CA ALA A 277 -2.74 7.58 17.14
C ALA A 277 -2.89 6.33 16.26
N ALA A 278 -2.93 6.51 14.95
CA ALA A 278 -3.02 5.43 13.96
C ALA A 278 -1.65 4.91 13.47
N ASN A 279 -0.55 5.31 14.09
CA ASN A 279 0.84 4.96 13.69
C ASN A 279 1.18 5.33 12.23
N ARG A 280 0.62 6.46 11.71
CA ARG A 280 0.82 6.92 10.33
C ARG A 280 1.73 8.14 10.27
N PHE A 281 2.95 7.99 10.74
CA PHE A 281 3.90 9.09 10.94
C PHE A 281 4.41 9.75 9.66
N SER A 282 4.56 9.00 8.56
CA SER A 282 4.93 9.57 7.26
C SER A 282 3.91 10.63 6.84
N THR A 283 2.64 10.26 6.80
CA THR A 283 1.55 11.19 6.49
C THR A 283 1.46 12.34 7.51
N ALA A 284 1.69 12.07 8.80
CA ALA A 284 1.67 13.11 9.82
C ALA A 284 2.77 14.17 9.60
N ASN A 285 3.97 13.74 9.18
CA ASN A 285 5.07 14.64 8.83
C ASN A 285 4.72 15.50 7.60
N ASP A 286 4.10 14.91 6.56
CA ASP A 286 3.66 15.65 5.37
C ASP A 286 2.63 16.72 5.73
N ILE A 287 1.61 16.35 6.53
CA ILE A 287 0.58 17.30 6.98
C ILE A 287 1.17 18.38 7.90
N MET A 288 2.17 18.02 8.73
CA MET A 288 2.88 19.00 9.54
C MET A 288 3.69 19.98 8.70
N ALA A 289 4.37 19.50 7.66
CA ALA A 289 5.09 20.35 6.71
C ALA A 289 4.12 21.31 5.97
N GLU A 290 2.97 20.83 5.51
CA GLU A 290 1.93 21.70 4.94
C GLU A 290 1.43 22.75 5.93
N LYS A 291 1.20 22.38 7.20
CA LYS A 291 0.81 23.33 8.26
C LYS A 291 1.86 24.43 8.46
N MET A 292 3.13 24.08 8.45
CA MET A 292 4.22 25.05 8.59
C MET A 292 4.26 26.05 7.42
N VAL A 293 3.93 25.61 6.20
CA VAL A 293 3.80 26.49 5.03
C VAL A 293 2.60 27.42 5.15
N LEU A 294 1.46 26.93 5.65
CA LEU A 294 0.24 27.71 5.83
C LEU A 294 0.39 28.75 6.95
N ALA A 295 1.11 28.43 8.01
CA ALA A 295 1.27 29.26 9.20
C ALA A 295 2.76 29.49 9.56
N PRO A 296 3.54 30.15 8.71
CA PRO A 296 4.99 30.27 8.88
C PRO A 296 5.43 31.09 10.10
N ASN A 297 4.53 31.91 10.64
CA ASN A 297 4.79 32.78 11.81
C ASN A 297 4.41 32.12 13.15
N VAL A 298 3.88 30.88 13.13
CA VAL A 298 3.53 30.13 14.34
C VAL A 298 4.71 29.28 14.78
N ASP A 299 5.00 29.24 16.07
CA ASP A 299 5.99 28.29 16.62
C ASP A 299 5.42 26.88 16.66
N HIS A 300 5.96 26.01 15.84
CA HIS A 300 5.57 24.61 15.73
C HIS A 300 6.45 23.65 16.54
N SER A 301 7.40 24.15 17.33
CA SER A 301 8.44 23.34 18.00
C SER A 301 7.87 22.29 18.93
N GLU A 302 6.83 22.60 19.70
CA GLU A 302 6.22 21.63 20.62
C GLU A 302 5.52 20.49 19.88
N GLN A 303 4.80 20.81 18.81
CA GLN A 303 4.10 19.80 18.01
C GLN A 303 5.08 18.90 17.24
N LEU A 304 6.16 19.46 16.69
CA LEU A 304 7.24 18.71 16.06
C LEU A 304 7.94 17.78 17.06
N MET A 305 8.18 18.26 18.28
CA MET A 305 8.78 17.45 19.35
C MET A 305 7.83 16.34 19.79
N LEU A 306 6.53 16.59 19.92
CA LEU A 306 5.54 15.57 20.25
C LEU A 306 5.50 14.48 19.16
N LEU A 307 5.46 14.87 17.91
CA LEU A 307 5.49 13.95 16.76
C LEU A 307 6.75 13.06 16.80
N ALA A 308 7.92 13.64 17.02
CA ALA A 308 9.17 12.91 17.13
C ALA A 308 9.22 11.96 18.34
N LYS A 309 8.65 12.35 19.49
CA LYS A 309 8.55 11.51 20.69
C LYS A 309 7.64 10.30 20.47
N GLU A 310 6.46 10.52 19.90
CA GLU A 310 5.49 9.46 19.64
C GLU A 310 6.00 8.50 18.56
N ASP A 311 6.61 9.00 17.48
CA ASP A 311 7.24 8.16 16.44
C ASP A 311 8.36 7.30 17.04
N PHE A 312 9.25 7.90 17.87
CA PHE A 312 10.29 7.14 18.55
C PHE A 312 9.71 6.06 19.46
N TYR A 313 8.68 6.38 20.22
CA TYR A 313 8.04 5.44 21.11
C TYR A 313 7.42 4.27 20.35
N GLN A 314 6.57 4.53 19.37
CA GLN A 314 5.79 3.50 18.69
C GLN A 314 6.66 2.65 17.76
N ASN A 315 7.58 3.26 17.02
CA ASN A 315 8.29 2.58 15.92
C ASN A 315 9.74 2.20 16.26
N TYR A 316 10.31 2.71 17.34
CA TYR A 316 11.63 2.32 17.79
C TYR A 316 11.61 1.66 19.16
N PHE A 317 11.07 2.31 20.18
CA PHE A 317 11.11 1.81 21.55
C PHE A 317 10.20 0.59 21.74
N ASN A 318 8.97 0.65 21.26
CA ASN A 318 7.96 -0.39 21.44
C ASN A 318 8.11 -1.56 20.45
N THR A 319 8.92 -1.42 19.42
CA THR A 319 9.22 -2.50 18.44
C THR A 319 10.42 -3.38 18.84
N ARG A 320 10.88 -3.30 20.09
CA ARG A 320 11.95 -4.18 20.60
C ARG A 320 11.47 -5.61 20.66
N THR A 321 12.37 -6.53 20.30
CA THR A 321 12.11 -7.98 20.34
C THR A 321 12.85 -8.68 21.48
N GLN A 322 13.48 -7.92 22.37
CA GLN A 322 14.15 -8.40 23.57
C GLN A 322 14.33 -7.29 24.61
N GLY A 323 14.69 -7.67 25.84
CA GLY A 323 14.82 -6.77 26.98
C GLY A 323 13.46 -6.57 27.66
N LYS A 324 13.24 -5.41 28.26
CA LYS A 324 11.99 -5.10 28.97
C LYS A 324 11.07 -4.22 28.15
N ASP A 325 9.78 -4.48 28.24
CA ASP A 325 8.73 -3.61 27.70
C ASP A 325 8.55 -2.34 28.54
N ILE A 326 7.53 -1.54 28.23
CA ILE A 326 7.23 -0.30 28.94
C ILE A 326 6.77 -0.53 30.38
N ASN A 327 6.18 -1.69 30.67
CA ASN A 327 5.70 -2.08 32.00
C ASN A 327 6.83 -2.69 32.85
N GLY A 328 8.03 -2.85 32.29
CA GLY A 328 9.16 -3.50 32.92
C GLY A 328 9.14 -5.02 32.85
N GLU A 329 8.22 -5.60 32.09
CA GLU A 329 8.12 -7.04 31.84
C GLU A 329 9.14 -7.49 30.78
N GLU A 330 9.72 -8.69 30.95
CA GLU A 330 10.66 -9.24 29.99
C GLU A 330 9.94 -9.59 28.69
N ILE A 331 10.45 -9.06 27.57
CA ILE A 331 9.98 -9.41 26.22
C ILE A 331 10.50 -10.81 25.91
N THR A 332 9.59 -11.74 25.56
CA THR A 332 9.97 -13.09 25.12
C THR A 332 10.84 -12.99 23.86
N PRO A 333 12.11 -13.46 23.91
CA PRO A 333 12.98 -13.41 22.74
C PRO A 333 12.43 -14.29 21.60
N TYR A 334 12.68 -13.87 20.38
CA TYR A 334 12.44 -14.71 19.21
C TYR A 334 13.26 -15.99 19.31
N THR A 335 12.62 -17.13 19.06
CA THR A 335 13.25 -18.43 18.98
C THR A 335 13.02 -19.00 17.59
N TRP A 336 14.09 -19.32 16.89
CA TRP A 336 14.02 -19.92 15.57
C TRP A 336 13.44 -21.34 15.63
N ASP A 337 12.45 -21.62 14.81
CA ASP A 337 11.74 -22.91 14.71
C ASP A 337 12.33 -23.85 13.64
N GLY A 338 13.28 -23.39 12.82
CA GLY A 338 13.92 -24.17 11.78
C GLY A 338 15.01 -25.12 12.28
N LYS A 339 15.63 -25.86 11.37
CA LYS A 339 16.65 -26.89 11.68
C LYS A 339 17.75 -26.92 10.61
N SER A 340 18.96 -26.49 10.97
CA SER A 340 20.12 -26.54 10.06
C SER A 340 20.50 -27.97 9.65
N GLY A 341 20.27 -28.99 10.52
CA GLY A 341 20.54 -30.39 10.22
C GLY A 341 19.69 -30.97 9.08
N GLY A 342 18.45 -30.52 8.96
CA GLY A 342 17.49 -30.92 7.92
C GLY A 342 17.30 -29.90 6.79
N CYS A 343 18.05 -28.81 6.81
CA CYS A 343 17.90 -27.68 5.89
C CYS A 343 16.48 -27.09 5.89
N ASP A 344 15.83 -27.09 7.03
CA ASP A 344 14.56 -26.43 7.25
C ASP A 344 14.81 -24.96 7.63
N PRO A 345 14.42 -23.97 6.80
CA PRO A 345 14.66 -22.57 7.10
C PRO A 345 13.84 -22.05 8.28
N GLY A 346 12.76 -22.74 8.68
CA GLY A 346 11.81 -22.21 9.63
C GLY A 346 11.13 -20.93 9.14
N THR A 347 10.47 -20.23 10.07
CA THR A 347 9.73 -18.99 9.80
C THR A 347 10.09 -17.89 10.78
N VAL A 348 9.88 -16.65 10.39
CA VAL A 348 9.85 -15.50 11.30
C VAL A 348 8.42 -15.02 11.39
N ASP A 349 7.88 -14.94 12.59
CA ASP A 349 6.52 -14.49 12.82
C ASP A 349 6.25 -13.12 12.19
N PHE A 350 5.03 -12.94 11.69
CA PHE A 350 4.58 -11.68 11.07
C PHE A 350 4.74 -10.47 12.01
N ASP A 351 4.48 -10.63 13.31
CA ASP A 351 4.68 -9.58 14.31
C ASP A 351 6.16 -9.15 14.39
N ILE A 352 7.08 -10.10 14.36
CA ILE A 352 8.52 -9.82 14.33
C ILE A 352 8.93 -9.12 13.03
N GLN A 353 8.44 -9.60 11.90
CA GLN A 353 8.68 -8.96 10.58
C GLN A 353 8.20 -7.51 10.59
N THR A 354 7.01 -7.26 11.10
CA THR A 354 6.43 -5.91 11.23
C THR A 354 7.29 -5.03 12.12
N LYS A 355 7.71 -5.50 13.30
CA LYS A 355 8.58 -4.74 14.20
C LYS A 355 9.93 -4.38 13.57
N VAL A 356 10.51 -5.27 12.79
CA VAL A 356 11.77 -5.00 12.06
C VAL A 356 11.54 -3.93 10.99
N ALA A 357 10.44 -4.05 10.22
CA ALA A 357 10.07 -3.08 9.19
C ALA A 357 9.80 -1.68 9.79
N ASP A 358 9.03 -1.60 10.87
CA ASP A 358 8.70 -0.34 11.55
C ASP A 358 9.95 0.37 12.06
N ARG A 359 10.93 -0.38 12.62
CA ARG A 359 12.21 0.20 13.07
C ARG A 359 13.04 0.73 11.90
N ILE A 360 13.11 0.03 10.80
CA ILE A 360 13.82 0.50 9.60
C ILE A 360 13.12 1.75 9.07
N ASN A 361 11.80 1.72 8.97
CA ASN A 361 11.02 2.85 8.49
C ASN A 361 11.05 4.05 9.45
N TYR A 362 11.20 3.84 10.76
CA TYR A 362 11.51 4.92 11.69
C TYR A 362 12.77 5.69 11.28
N PHE A 363 13.86 4.99 10.98
CA PHE A 363 15.11 5.63 10.55
C PHE A 363 14.96 6.32 9.20
N ARG A 364 14.32 5.67 8.24
CA ARG A 364 14.13 6.18 6.88
C ARG A 364 13.28 7.46 6.89
N ARG A 365 12.14 7.41 7.55
CA ARG A 365 11.22 8.55 7.68
C ARG A 365 11.88 9.75 8.35
N ASN A 366 12.59 9.53 9.45
CA ASN A 366 13.28 10.60 10.13
C ASN A 366 14.45 11.17 9.31
N ALA A 367 15.11 10.36 8.48
CA ALA A 367 16.15 10.81 7.56
C ALA A 367 15.59 11.47 6.28
N GLY A 368 14.27 11.57 6.11
CA GLY A 368 13.63 12.20 4.95
C GLY A 368 13.66 11.36 3.68
N VAL A 369 13.72 10.02 3.78
CA VAL A 369 13.65 9.12 2.63
C VAL A 369 12.39 8.26 2.67
N PRO A 370 11.87 7.80 1.49
CA PRO A 370 10.66 6.99 1.43
C PRO A 370 10.76 5.73 2.29
N GLU A 371 9.64 5.33 2.90
CA GLU A 371 9.51 4.07 3.61
C GLU A 371 9.66 2.89 2.64
N VAL A 372 10.13 1.75 3.15
CA VAL A 372 10.27 0.51 2.40
C VAL A 372 9.17 -0.47 2.78
N LEU A 373 8.85 -1.36 1.84
CA LEU A 373 7.92 -2.46 2.04
C LEU A 373 8.70 -3.76 2.22
N PHE A 374 8.28 -4.59 3.17
CA PHE A 374 8.75 -5.97 3.27
C PHE A 374 7.76 -6.86 2.54
N ASP A 375 8.24 -7.66 1.61
CA ASP A 375 7.42 -8.63 0.92
C ASP A 375 7.78 -10.08 1.33
N GLU A 376 6.79 -10.97 1.23
CA GLU A 376 6.91 -12.34 1.70
C GLU A 376 7.99 -13.13 0.96
N ALA A 377 8.11 -12.96 -0.36
CA ALA A 377 9.10 -13.69 -1.16
C ALA A 377 10.53 -13.26 -0.78
N THR A 378 10.75 -11.96 -0.58
CA THR A 378 12.05 -11.42 -0.15
C THR A 378 12.39 -11.88 1.27
N ASN A 379 11.40 -11.95 2.17
CA ASN A 379 11.57 -12.50 3.52
C ASN A 379 11.97 -13.98 3.48
N GLU A 380 11.31 -14.80 2.66
CA GLU A 380 11.67 -16.21 2.48
C GLU A 380 13.11 -16.38 1.95
N TYR A 381 13.52 -15.56 1.00
CA TYR A 381 14.89 -15.59 0.47
C TYR A 381 15.91 -15.23 1.54
N CYS A 382 15.64 -14.20 2.34
CA CYS A 382 16.45 -13.83 3.50
C CYS A 382 16.52 -14.95 4.55
N GLN A 383 15.40 -15.64 4.80
CA GLN A 383 15.34 -16.76 5.74
C GLN A 383 16.19 -17.95 5.29
N LYS A 384 16.16 -18.27 3.99
CA LYS A 384 17.06 -19.29 3.39
C LYS A 384 18.54 -18.88 3.49
N ALA A 385 18.85 -17.59 3.33
CA ALA A 385 20.21 -17.08 3.53
C ALA A 385 20.66 -17.19 4.98
N ALA A 386 19.81 -16.82 5.94
CA ALA A 386 20.09 -16.97 7.37
C ALA A 386 20.34 -18.44 7.76
N LEU A 387 19.53 -19.37 7.23
CA LEU A 387 19.77 -20.82 7.38
C LEU A 387 21.16 -21.23 6.86
N MET A 388 21.56 -20.77 5.66
CA MET A 388 22.87 -21.09 5.09
C MET A 388 24.01 -20.59 5.98
N MET A 389 23.91 -19.34 6.51
CA MET A 389 24.90 -18.79 7.43
C MET A 389 24.98 -19.63 8.70
N THR A 390 23.82 -20.01 9.28
CA THR A 390 23.73 -20.87 10.47
C THR A 390 24.33 -22.26 10.23
N ALA A 391 23.99 -22.90 9.10
CA ALA A 391 24.45 -24.25 8.78
C ALA A 391 25.97 -24.34 8.58
N ASN A 392 26.61 -23.23 8.19
CA ASN A 392 28.05 -23.17 7.93
C ASN A 392 28.84 -22.33 8.95
N ASN A 393 28.14 -21.74 9.93
CA ASN A 393 28.68 -20.87 10.97
C ASN A 393 29.59 -19.74 10.40
N LYS A 394 29.15 -19.12 9.30
CA LYS A 394 29.95 -18.12 8.58
C LYS A 394 29.05 -17.10 7.86
N LEU A 395 29.45 -15.82 7.87
CA LEU A 395 28.87 -14.79 6.99
C LEU A 395 29.58 -14.83 5.65
N GLU A 396 28.81 -14.83 4.56
CA GLU A 396 29.34 -14.80 3.19
C GLU A 396 28.32 -14.20 2.23
N HIS A 397 28.70 -13.19 1.48
CA HIS A 397 27.82 -12.57 0.48
C HIS A 397 27.74 -13.36 -0.84
N ASP A 398 28.73 -14.19 -1.13
CA ASP A 398 28.75 -15.09 -2.29
C ASP A 398 29.00 -16.55 -1.83
N PRO A 399 28.03 -17.18 -1.16
CA PRO A 399 28.20 -18.50 -0.57
C PRO A 399 28.42 -19.56 -1.66
N PRO A 400 29.48 -20.37 -1.57
CA PRO A 400 29.75 -21.40 -2.57
C PRO A 400 28.70 -22.50 -2.53
N ARG A 401 28.42 -23.08 -3.70
CA ARG A 401 27.41 -24.15 -3.84
C ARG A 401 27.67 -25.41 -3.00
N THR A 402 28.86 -25.53 -2.46
CA THR A 402 29.26 -26.62 -1.57
C THR A 402 28.80 -26.43 -0.12
N TRP A 403 28.24 -25.27 0.21
CA TRP A 403 27.73 -25.02 1.54
C TRP A 403 26.53 -25.91 1.87
N ARG A 404 26.43 -26.32 3.12
CA ARG A 404 25.26 -27.02 3.64
C ARG A 404 24.04 -26.09 3.50
N CYS A 405 22.91 -26.68 3.15
CA CYS A 405 21.63 -25.99 2.94
C CYS A 405 21.70 -24.89 1.87
N TRP A 406 22.63 -24.98 0.92
CA TRP A 406 22.73 -24.03 -0.15
C TRP A 406 21.46 -24.04 -1.02
N SER A 407 20.94 -22.85 -1.36
CA SER A 407 19.86 -22.65 -2.33
C SER A 407 20.15 -21.44 -3.21
N ASN A 408 19.56 -21.42 -4.40
CA ASN A 408 19.71 -20.26 -5.32
C ASN A 408 19.15 -18.99 -4.68
N GLU A 409 17.97 -19.07 -4.06
CA GLU A 409 17.28 -17.96 -3.43
C GLU A 409 18.08 -17.42 -2.25
N GLY A 410 18.56 -18.31 -1.39
CA GLY A 410 19.38 -17.92 -0.24
C GLY A 410 20.72 -17.29 -0.66
N ALA A 411 21.38 -17.82 -1.70
CA ALA A 411 22.60 -17.23 -2.24
C ALA A 411 22.34 -15.86 -2.89
N TYR A 412 21.22 -15.73 -3.59
CA TYR A 412 20.81 -14.46 -4.18
C TYR A 412 20.52 -13.41 -3.08
N ALA A 413 19.78 -13.79 -2.02
CA ALA A 413 19.54 -12.90 -0.90
C ALA A 413 20.84 -12.50 -0.19
N ALA A 414 21.76 -13.42 0.07
CA ALA A 414 23.04 -13.13 0.71
C ALA A 414 23.82 -12.03 -0.02
N LYS A 415 23.78 -12.03 -1.34
CA LYS A 415 24.46 -11.05 -2.19
C LYS A 415 23.84 -9.65 -2.13
N HIS A 416 22.52 -9.56 -1.86
CA HIS A 416 21.78 -8.29 -1.84
C HIS A 416 21.45 -7.83 -0.42
N SER A 417 22.08 -8.42 0.60
CA SER A 417 21.71 -8.19 1.98
C SER A 417 22.86 -7.70 2.85
N LEU A 418 22.48 -7.06 3.93
CA LEU A 418 23.31 -6.86 5.10
C LEU A 418 23.26 -8.14 5.93
N LEU A 419 24.43 -8.66 6.29
CA LEU A 419 24.56 -9.93 7.00
C LEU A 419 25.13 -9.69 8.39
N ILE A 420 24.51 -10.29 9.42
CA ILE A 420 24.89 -10.07 10.80
C ILE A 420 24.97 -11.41 11.53
N LYS A 421 26.04 -11.59 12.31
CA LYS A 421 26.24 -12.73 13.22
C LYS A 421 26.06 -12.26 14.67
N ASP A 422 25.71 -13.19 15.55
CA ASP A 422 25.48 -12.98 16.99
C ASP A 422 24.39 -11.92 17.26
N ALA A 423 23.36 -11.90 16.40
CA ALA A 423 22.24 -10.98 16.48
C ALA A 423 20.92 -11.69 16.24
N ASN A 424 19.97 -11.45 17.11
CA ASN A 424 18.59 -11.75 16.84
C ASN A 424 17.89 -10.55 16.16
N THR A 425 16.61 -10.70 15.86
CA THR A 425 15.82 -9.76 15.04
C THR A 425 15.95 -8.28 15.39
N SER A 426 15.98 -7.89 16.68
CA SER A 426 16.01 -6.46 17.05
C SER A 426 17.42 -5.88 17.07
N LEU A 427 18.41 -6.68 17.41
CA LEU A 427 19.81 -6.25 17.38
C LEU A 427 20.27 -5.98 15.95
N ALA A 428 19.72 -6.71 14.97
CA ALA A 428 20.00 -6.48 13.56
C ALA A 428 19.89 -4.99 13.16
N VAL A 429 18.80 -4.33 13.54
CA VAL A 429 18.60 -2.91 13.22
C VAL A 429 19.60 -2.01 13.96
N THR A 430 19.98 -2.36 15.18
CA THR A 430 20.98 -1.61 15.95
C THR A 430 22.38 -1.70 15.33
N TYR A 431 22.78 -2.86 14.83
CA TYR A 431 24.05 -3.02 14.10
C TYR A 431 24.08 -2.25 12.79
N ILE A 432 22.93 -2.15 12.12
CA ILE A 432 22.75 -1.42 10.90
C ILE A 432 22.99 0.09 11.08
N MET A 433 22.82 0.62 12.28
CA MET A 433 23.20 2.01 12.56
C MET A 433 24.72 2.26 12.47
N ASP A 434 25.50 1.19 12.38
CA ASP A 434 26.89 1.21 11.88
C ASP A 434 27.83 2.15 12.64
N ASP A 435 27.61 2.22 13.98
CA ASP A 435 28.26 3.23 14.83
C ASP A 435 29.77 3.02 15.00
N LYS A 436 30.28 1.87 14.57
CA LYS A 436 31.72 1.51 14.64
C LYS A 436 32.41 1.52 13.28
N SER A 437 31.68 1.66 12.18
CA SER A 437 32.26 1.62 10.83
C SER A 437 32.65 3.03 10.37
N PRO A 438 33.91 3.27 9.94
CA PRO A 438 34.32 4.57 9.42
C PRO A 438 33.63 4.93 8.10
N THR A 439 33.02 3.97 7.42
CA THR A 439 32.32 4.17 6.16
C THR A 439 30.80 4.29 6.32
N ALA A 440 30.26 3.88 7.47
CA ALA A 440 28.83 3.74 7.72
C ALA A 440 28.07 3.01 6.59
N GLY A 441 28.69 1.96 6.02
CA GLY A 441 28.22 1.29 4.80
C GLY A 441 26.81 0.72 4.92
N ASN A 442 26.51 0.06 6.05
CA ASN A 442 25.20 -0.50 6.30
C ASN A 442 24.11 0.60 6.40
N ARG A 443 24.41 1.68 7.15
CA ARG A 443 23.48 2.83 7.26
C ARG A 443 23.21 3.46 5.90
N ARG A 444 24.22 3.60 5.05
CA ARG A 444 24.10 4.18 3.71
C ARG A 444 23.16 3.40 2.82
N TRP A 445 23.14 2.06 2.92
CA TRP A 445 22.17 1.22 2.22
C TRP A 445 20.78 1.31 2.84
N LEU A 446 20.66 1.29 4.16
CA LEU A 446 19.37 1.42 4.82
C LEU A 446 18.67 2.75 4.54
N LEU A 447 19.43 3.83 4.45
CA LEU A 447 18.91 5.17 4.17
C LEU A 447 19.03 5.53 2.67
N TYR A 448 19.23 4.53 1.80
CA TYR A 448 19.31 4.75 0.37
C TYR A 448 17.95 5.16 -0.19
N PRO A 449 17.80 6.36 -0.83
CA PRO A 449 16.50 6.88 -1.25
C PRO A 449 15.75 5.96 -2.23
N ASN A 450 16.45 5.26 -3.12
CA ASN A 450 15.86 4.36 -4.10
C ASN A 450 15.53 2.96 -3.54
N GLY A 451 15.82 2.67 -2.28
CA GLY A 451 15.35 1.45 -1.64
C GLY A 451 13.82 1.45 -1.54
N LYS A 452 13.16 0.37 -2.00
CA LYS A 452 11.71 0.23 -2.03
C LYS A 452 11.23 -1.08 -1.43
N VAL A 453 11.85 -2.19 -1.80
CA VAL A 453 11.46 -3.52 -1.32
C VAL A 453 12.62 -4.13 -0.53
N TYR A 454 12.39 -4.30 0.77
CA TYR A 454 13.32 -4.94 1.67
C TYR A 454 12.76 -6.29 2.14
N GLY A 455 13.60 -7.05 2.83
CA GLY A 455 13.21 -8.31 3.44
C GLY A 455 14.08 -8.64 4.64
N HIS A 456 13.58 -9.53 5.49
CA HIS A 456 14.27 -9.96 6.68
C HIS A 456 14.12 -11.46 6.90
N GLY A 457 15.24 -12.10 7.27
CA GLY A 457 15.28 -13.48 7.75
C GLY A 457 16.20 -13.60 8.94
N SER A 458 15.88 -14.48 9.88
CA SER A 458 16.65 -14.63 11.10
C SER A 458 16.63 -16.06 11.62
N THR A 459 17.76 -16.48 12.17
CA THR A 459 17.89 -17.65 13.05
C THR A 459 18.20 -17.17 14.47
N ASN A 460 18.61 -18.05 15.37
CA ASN A 460 19.04 -17.63 16.70
C ASN A 460 20.30 -16.76 16.67
N ASP A 461 21.20 -17.01 15.70
CA ASP A 461 22.55 -16.43 15.69
C ASP A 461 22.84 -15.55 14.46
N TYR A 462 22.02 -15.61 13.42
CA TYR A 462 22.25 -14.92 12.16
C TYR A 462 21.00 -14.16 11.72
N ALA A 463 21.20 -12.91 11.30
CA ALA A 463 20.16 -12.12 10.68
C ALA A 463 20.62 -11.61 9.31
N VAL A 464 19.68 -11.58 8.38
CA VAL A 464 19.85 -11.17 6.99
C VAL A 464 18.82 -10.11 6.69
N ILE A 465 19.24 -8.94 6.21
CA ILE A 465 18.34 -7.87 5.79
C ILE A 465 18.67 -7.51 4.36
N TRP A 466 17.76 -7.83 3.45
CA TRP A 466 17.84 -7.36 2.08
C TRP A 466 17.63 -5.85 2.05
N ALA A 467 18.68 -5.10 1.75
CA ALA A 467 18.68 -3.64 1.73
C ALA A 467 19.45 -3.06 0.54
N LEU A 468 20.15 -3.91 -0.25
CA LEU A 468 20.82 -3.48 -1.47
C LEU A 468 19.80 -3.52 -2.61
N ASP A 469 18.85 -2.60 -2.55
CA ASP A 469 17.73 -2.46 -3.48
C ASP A 469 17.70 -1.05 -4.07
N ASP A 470 17.53 -0.95 -5.38
CA ASP A 470 17.39 0.29 -6.15
C ASP A 470 16.12 0.31 -7.03
N SER A 471 15.13 -0.52 -6.67
CA SER A 471 13.87 -0.67 -7.39
C SER A 471 12.90 0.50 -7.20
N GLY A 472 13.21 1.43 -6.31
CA GLY A 472 12.45 2.65 -6.08
C GLY A 472 12.56 3.64 -7.25
N SER A 473 11.66 4.61 -7.25
CA SER A 473 11.59 5.68 -8.25
C SER A 473 11.89 7.06 -7.66
N ALA A 474 12.64 7.12 -6.55
CA ALA A 474 13.01 8.40 -5.96
C ALA A 474 13.87 9.20 -6.95
N ASP A 475 13.48 10.45 -7.19
CA ASP A 475 14.24 11.35 -8.03
C ASP A 475 15.55 11.72 -7.31
N THR A 476 16.67 11.20 -7.79
CA THR A 476 17.99 11.55 -7.22
C THR A 476 18.31 13.04 -7.33
N ALA A 477 17.65 13.77 -8.23
CA ALA A 477 17.79 15.23 -8.34
C ALA A 477 17.26 15.94 -7.08
N GLU A 478 16.21 15.41 -6.44
CA GLU A 478 15.72 15.93 -5.16
C GLU A 478 16.80 15.88 -4.09
N TYR A 479 17.57 14.80 -4.02
CA TYR A 479 18.64 14.61 -3.03
C TYR A 479 19.98 15.26 -3.39
N MET A 480 20.05 16.03 -4.46
CA MET A 480 21.21 16.90 -4.72
C MET A 480 21.27 18.08 -3.76
N ASP A 481 20.12 18.52 -3.23
CA ASP A 481 20.00 19.73 -2.41
C ASP A 481 19.35 19.45 -1.04
N VAL A 482 18.64 18.34 -0.90
CA VAL A 482 18.05 17.89 0.36
C VAL A 482 18.94 16.80 0.96
N PRO A 483 19.58 17.04 2.13
CA PRO A 483 20.47 16.06 2.72
C PRO A 483 19.69 14.92 3.40
N VAL A 484 20.19 13.69 3.19
CA VAL A 484 19.84 12.53 4.01
C VAL A 484 20.87 12.45 5.14
N ALA A 485 20.47 12.82 6.35
CA ALA A 485 21.39 12.93 7.47
C ALA A 485 21.02 11.99 8.64
N TRP A 486 22.05 11.57 9.39
CA TRP A 486 21.84 10.95 10.69
C TRP A 486 22.89 11.47 11.70
N PRO A 487 22.53 12.05 12.85
CA PRO A 487 21.15 12.29 13.31
C PRO A 487 20.34 13.15 12.32
N PRO A 488 19.00 12.95 12.27
CA PRO A 488 18.15 13.62 11.29
C PRO A 488 18.01 15.11 11.56
N VAL A 489 17.60 15.83 10.55
CA VAL A 489 17.19 17.24 10.70
C VAL A 489 15.95 17.33 11.58
N GLY A 490 15.93 18.24 12.53
CA GLY A 490 14.80 18.44 13.46
C GLY A 490 14.97 17.71 14.80
N HIS A 491 13.87 17.19 15.35
CA HIS A 491 13.84 16.65 16.71
C HIS A 491 14.23 15.16 16.74
N VAL A 492 15.13 14.79 17.66
CA VAL A 492 15.59 13.41 17.84
C VAL A 492 15.88 13.10 19.30
N PRO A 493 15.53 11.91 19.82
CA PRO A 493 15.92 11.52 21.16
C PRO A 493 17.45 11.47 21.29
N GLN A 494 17.99 11.91 22.44
CA GLN A 494 19.43 11.86 22.73
C GLN A 494 20.03 10.45 22.55
N LEU A 495 19.22 9.42 22.82
CA LEU A 495 19.60 8.02 22.61
C LEU A 495 19.98 7.71 21.14
N MET A 496 19.46 8.47 20.20
CA MET A 496 19.72 8.30 18.76
C MET A 496 20.93 9.10 18.25
N LEU A 497 21.62 9.82 19.14
CA LEU A 497 22.90 10.45 18.83
C LEU A 497 24.00 9.39 18.84
N LEU A 498 24.29 8.83 17.68
CA LEU A 498 25.32 7.82 17.51
C LEU A 498 26.72 8.47 17.49
N THR A 499 27.78 7.67 17.52
CA THR A 499 29.16 8.17 17.45
C THR A 499 29.48 8.72 16.07
N ASN A 500 29.14 7.94 15.03
CA ASN A 500 29.28 8.35 13.64
C ASN A 500 28.03 9.10 13.17
N TRP A 501 28.21 10.36 12.82
CA TRP A 501 27.19 11.15 12.14
C TRP A 501 27.39 11.04 10.64
N THR A 502 26.33 11.13 9.86
CA THR A 502 26.38 11.00 8.41
C THR A 502 25.62 12.12 7.72
N PHE A 503 26.14 12.55 6.58
CA PHE A 503 25.52 13.53 5.70
C PHE A 503 25.64 13.02 4.27
N SER A 504 24.54 12.78 3.59
CA SER A 504 24.49 12.24 2.23
C SER A 504 23.78 13.19 1.29
N ILE A 505 24.37 13.46 0.14
CA ILE A 505 23.77 14.18 -0.99
C ILE A 505 24.35 13.63 -2.30
N TYR A 506 23.61 13.77 -3.41
CA TYR A 506 24.09 13.35 -4.74
C TYR A 506 25.02 14.39 -5.38
N ARG A 507 26.03 14.83 -4.61
CA ARG A 507 27.12 15.72 -5.06
C ARG A 507 28.47 15.18 -4.65
N ASP A 508 29.54 15.78 -5.17
CA ASP A 508 30.91 15.41 -4.75
C ASP A 508 31.18 15.93 -3.33
N LEU A 509 31.49 15.00 -2.44
CA LEU A 509 31.82 15.26 -1.03
C LEU A 509 33.35 15.20 -0.76
N THR A 510 34.17 15.09 -1.81
CA THR A 510 35.63 15.10 -1.67
C THR A 510 36.04 16.44 -1.07
N ASP A 511 36.91 16.40 -0.04
CA ASP A 511 37.42 17.56 0.69
C ASP A 511 36.32 18.48 1.32
N ALA A 512 35.11 17.98 1.51
CA ALA A 512 34.06 18.70 2.21
C ALA A 512 34.47 18.95 3.68
N LYS A 513 34.16 20.14 4.19
CA LYS A 513 34.42 20.55 5.56
C LYS A 513 33.13 20.50 6.37
N VAL A 514 33.23 20.07 7.64
CA VAL A 514 32.11 20.01 8.58
C VAL A 514 32.42 20.88 9.79
N GLU A 515 31.49 21.75 10.13
CA GLU A 515 31.48 22.52 11.36
C GLU A 515 30.23 22.13 12.15
N VAL A 516 30.39 21.91 13.47
CA VAL A 516 29.28 21.62 14.37
C VAL A 516 29.37 22.56 15.57
N LYS A 517 28.23 23.15 15.94
CA LYS A 517 28.10 23.94 17.18
C LYS A 517 27.04 23.25 18.04
N GLN A 518 27.34 23.08 19.33
CA GLN A 518 26.36 22.66 20.33
C GLN A 518 25.94 23.90 21.16
N ASP A 519 24.66 24.24 21.10
CA ASP A 519 24.09 25.41 21.80
C ASP A 519 24.94 26.70 21.57
N GLY A 520 25.33 26.88 20.29
CA GLY A 520 26.15 28.02 19.82
C GLY A 520 27.65 27.88 20.03
N LYS A 521 28.13 26.87 20.77
CA LYS A 521 29.57 26.64 21.02
C LYS A 521 30.16 25.69 20.00
N PRO A 522 31.28 26.04 19.34
CA PRO A 522 31.91 25.15 18.34
C PRO A 522 32.46 23.88 18.99
N LEU A 523 32.29 22.78 18.33
CA LEU A 523 32.86 21.46 18.68
C LEU A 523 34.03 21.13 17.79
N GLU A 524 34.98 20.35 18.30
CA GLU A 524 35.97 19.66 17.50
C GLU A 524 35.27 18.53 16.75
N VAL A 525 35.55 18.39 15.42
CA VAL A 525 34.92 17.40 14.56
C VAL A 525 36.01 16.60 13.85
N ASN A 526 35.99 15.28 14.02
CA ASN A 526 36.75 14.38 13.16
C ASN A 526 35.93 14.05 11.91
N VAL A 527 36.52 14.19 10.72
CA VAL A 527 35.85 13.85 9.45
C VAL A 527 36.59 12.68 8.81
N GLU A 528 35.86 11.58 8.57
CA GLU A 528 36.41 10.40 7.94
C GLU A 528 36.70 10.63 6.44
N LYS A 529 37.65 9.89 5.92
CA LYS A 529 37.97 9.94 4.48
C LYS A 529 36.73 9.51 3.68
N PHE A 530 36.32 10.34 2.73
CA PHE A 530 35.22 10.05 1.84
C PHE A 530 35.47 8.77 1.02
N VAL A 531 34.53 7.82 1.09
CA VAL A 531 34.56 6.53 0.38
C VAL A 531 33.31 6.36 -0.48
N ARG A 532 33.50 6.03 -1.75
CA ARG A 532 32.41 5.68 -2.69
C ARG A 532 32.09 4.18 -2.63
N GLY A 533 30.97 3.77 -3.23
CA GLY A 533 30.64 2.35 -3.45
C GLY A 533 29.64 1.73 -2.47
N TYR A 534 29.04 2.53 -1.59
CA TYR A 534 27.97 2.10 -0.67
C TYR A 534 26.77 3.03 -0.79
N GLY A 535 25.68 2.64 -1.42
CA GLY A 535 24.47 3.47 -1.54
C GLY A 535 24.76 4.90 -2.02
N ALA A 536 24.12 5.91 -1.40
CA ALA A 536 24.34 7.31 -1.73
C ALA A 536 25.73 7.81 -1.31
N PRO A 537 26.31 8.83 -2.00
CA PRO A 537 27.51 9.51 -1.55
C PRO A 537 27.32 10.08 -0.14
N THR A 538 28.20 9.73 0.79
CA THR A 538 28.01 10.04 2.22
C THR A 538 29.32 10.48 2.87
N LEU A 539 29.27 11.57 3.61
CA LEU A 539 30.31 12.03 4.51
C LEU A 539 30.04 11.47 5.90
N VAL A 540 31.07 10.91 6.55
CA VAL A 540 31.01 10.42 7.93
C VAL A 540 31.85 11.31 8.81
N PHE A 541 31.33 11.73 9.96
CA PHE A 541 32.03 12.60 10.88
C PHE A 541 31.62 12.36 12.33
N GLN A 542 32.51 12.72 13.28
CA GLN A 542 32.31 12.54 14.71
C GLN A 542 32.52 13.89 15.42
N PRO A 543 31.46 14.59 15.83
CA PRO A 543 31.59 15.75 16.72
C PRO A 543 31.95 15.28 18.14
N LYS A 544 32.91 15.95 18.77
CA LYS A 544 33.35 15.63 20.14
C LYS A 544 32.50 16.38 21.15
N TYR A 545 31.62 15.67 21.84
CA TYR A 545 30.81 16.16 22.95
C TYR A 545 30.62 15.04 23.99
N ASP A 546 30.32 15.42 25.22
CA ASP A 546 30.03 14.46 26.29
C ASP A 546 28.53 14.14 26.36
N LYS A 547 28.20 12.91 25.98
CA LYS A 547 26.81 12.41 25.97
C LYS A 547 26.20 12.33 27.38
N THR A 548 27.04 12.20 28.42
CA THR A 548 26.57 11.97 29.79
C THR A 548 26.10 13.25 30.51
N VAL A 549 26.45 14.40 29.97
CA VAL A 549 26.12 15.72 30.53
C VAL A 549 25.29 16.57 29.58
N LEU A 550 24.66 15.96 28.58
CA LEU A 550 23.76 16.67 27.68
C LEU A 550 22.55 17.22 28.48
N PRO A 551 22.21 18.49 28.34
CA PRO A 551 20.93 19.02 28.83
C PRO A 551 19.75 18.26 28.24
N ASP A 552 18.60 18.26 28.92
CA ASP A 552 17.36 17.63 28.44
C ASP A 552 17.00 18.06 27.01
N LYS A 553 17.37 19.28 26.63
CA LYS A 553 17.26 19.80 25.26
C LYS A 553 18.60 20.41 24.87
N SER A 554 19.16 20.01 23.74
CA SER A 554 20.35 20.61 23.14
C SER A 554 20.16 20.77 21.64
N ASN A 555 20.73 21.83 21.08
CA ASN A 555 20.72 22.07 19.64
C ASN A 555 22.12 21.87 19.07
N PHE A 556 22.23 21.12 18.00
CA PHE A 556 23.46 21.01 17.24
C PHE A 556 23.22 21.67 15.88
N ASP A 557 23.96 22.75 15.59
CA ASP A 557 23.93 23.43 14.30
C ASP A 557 25.10 22.90 13.46
N ILE A 558 24.77 22.30 12.32
CA ILE A 558 25.72 21.65 11.41
C ILE A 558 25.83 22.48 10.15
N THR A 559 27.06 22.77 9.74
CA THR A 559 27.39 23.36 8.44
C THR A 559 28.32 22.43 7.69
N VAL A 560 27.88 21.95 6.51
CA VAL A 560 28.72 21.20 5.57
C VAL A 560 29.07 22.12 4.40
N THR A 561 30.37 22.36 4.19
CA THR A 561 30.89 23.19 3.09
C THR A 561 31.59 22.30 2.07
N LEU A 562 31.08 22.24 0.85
CA LEU A 562 31.70 21.51 -0.25
C LEU A 562 32.97 22.23 -0.76
N SER A 563 33.84 21.52 -1.46
CA SER A 563 35.01 22.10 -2.16
C SER A 563 34.65 23.22 -3.14
N SER A 564 33.41 23.19 -3.70
CA SER A 564 32.85 24.26 -4.52
C SER A 564 32.47 25.54 -3.76
N GLY A 565 32.55 25.55 -2.43
CA GLY A 565 32.11 26.63 -1.59
C GLY A 565 30.60 26.60 -1.24
N ARG A 566 29.82 25.69 -1.81
CA ARG A 566 28.40 25.53 -1.48
C ARG A 566 28.25 25.04 -0.04
N LYS A 567 27.29 25.65 0.70
CA LYS A 567 27.05 25.33 2.11
C LYS A 567 25.66 24.72 2.30
N TYR A 568 25.59 23.73 3.18
CA TYR A 568 24.37 23.12 3.68
C TYR A 568 24.31 23.34 5.19
N ASN A 569 23.23 23.91 5.66
CA ASN A 569 23.03 24.19 7.08
C ASN A 569 21.79 23.43 7.55
N TYR A 570 21.91 22.75 8.69
CA TYR A 570 20.76 22.13 9.35
C TYR A 570 20.99 22.04 10.86
N THR A 571 19.89 21.89 11.58
CA THR A 571 19.91 21.79 13.05
C THR A 571 19.31 20.46 13.51
N VAL A 572 20.03 19.77 14.38
CA VAL A 572 19.56 18.62 15.15
C VAL A 572 19.14 19.11 16.53
N ARG A 573 17.87 18.91 16.89
CA ARG A 573 17.31 19.31 18.19
C ARG A 573 17.08 18.07 19.01
N THR A 574 17.83 17.92 20.11
CA THR A 574 17.72 16.73 20.94
C THR A 574 16.74 16.93 22.08
N PHE A 575 16.16 15.83 22.53
CA PHE A 575 15.37 15.76 23.74
C PHE A 575 15.71 14.50 24.53
N PHE A 576 15.64 14.61 25.86
CA PHE A 576 15.71 13.45 26.73
C PHE A 576 14.40 12.67 26.64
N TYR A 577 14.48 11.37 26.42
CA TYR A 577 13.32 10.48 26.39
C TYR A 577 13.33 9.59 27.63
N ASP A 578 12.33 9.75 28.48
CA ASP A 578 12.08 8.90 29.64
C ASP A 578 10.82 8.05 29.38
N PRO A 579 10.97 6.74 29.14
CA PRO A 579 9.81 5.88 28.86
C PRO A 579 8.82 5.79 30.03
N ALA A 580 9.27 6.08 31.27
CA ALA A 580 8.40 6.06 32.44
C ALA A 580 7.54 7.32 32.60
N LYS A 581 7.78 8.37 31.81
CA LYS A 581 7.09 9.66 31.87
C LYS A 581 6.30 9.97 30.59
N ARG A 582 5.71 8.95 29.99
CA ARG A 582 4.85 9.12 28.82
C ARG A 582 3.49 9.72 29.15
#